data_6641bd42b1b3d7165bc8bfad10e6c675
#
_entry.id   6641bd42b1b3d7165bc8bfad10e6c675
#
_cell.length_a   1.000
_cell.length_b   1.000
_cell.length_c   1.000
_cell.angle_alpha   90.00
_cell.angle_beta   90.00
_cell.angle_gamma   90.00
#
_symmetry.space_group_name_H-M   'P 1'
#
loop_
_entity.id
_entity.type
_entity.pdbx_description
1 polymer ?
#
loop_
_entity_poly.entity_id
_entity_poly.type
_entity_poly.pdbx_seq_one_letter_code
_entity_poly.pdbx_strand_id
1 'polypeptide(L)'
;MNFLSKSGEFFTYAKKMDVFSILKNLLITVDAIIIGAGAGLSASGGYDFTDEKFFKQEFPDYYRLGYRKFWDILSKYWDVNDSNELEYYGFCAAQTDVFFYNLSNNFKTLNNIPGDPHYHARSLQPYNDLYRLLVTERFKYRPQSKNDSSYFIFTTNVDHQFQLAGFPDDKILSPQGDLSFFQCSLPCTHDIYDGYEYVKKIMNNIDRNTMKARPEDIPRCPKCGRRMIPNVRCDNRFIEEPHIENYVNYNKFLSKYLKNKKKVLLIEIGVGFSTPSIIRFPFDHLV
;
A
#
# COMPACT_ATOMS: atom_id res chain seq x y z
N MET A 1 0.81 -8.53 22.46
CA MET A 1 1.75 -7.52 21.92
C MET A 1 3.03 -7.66 22.74
N ASN A 2 4.11 -8.10 22.13
CA ASN A 2 5.40 -8.27 22.79
C ASN A 2 6.27 -7.06 22.44
N PHE A 3 6.80 -6.41 23.45
CA PHE A 3 7.76 -5.30 23.28
C PHE A 3 9.14 -5.83 23.68
N LEU A 4 10.14 -5.66 22.82
CA LEU A 4 11.52 -6.00 23.12
C LEU A 4 12.29 -4.74 23.53
N SER A 5 13.01 -4.80 24.65
CA SER A 5 14.00 -3.80 25.00
C SER A 5 15.38 -4.23 24.51
N LYS A 6 16.32 -3.29 24.44
CA LYS A 6 17.71 -3.51 24.00
C LYS A 6 18.49 -4.54 24.83
N SER A 7 17.91 -5.00 25.97
CA SER A 7 18.47 -6.02 26.87
C SER A 7 17.93 -7.43 26.61
N GLY A 8 17.07 -7.63 25.62
CA GLY A 8 16.47 -8.95 25.36
C GLY A 8 15.49 -9.42 26.43
N GLU A 9 15.08 -8.56 27.34
CA GLU A 9 14.13 -8.90 28.38
C GLU A 9 12.71 -8.86 27.80
N PHE A 10 12.03 -10.01 27.83
CA PHE A 10 10.61 -10.10 27.56
C PHE A 10 9.83 -9.49 28.72
N PHE A 11 9.26 -8.31 28.53
CA PHE A 11 8.28 -7.78 29.45
C PHE A 11 6.93 -8.46 29.23
N THR A 12 6.67 -9.53 29.98
CA THR A 12 5.33 -10.06 30.13
C THR A 12 4.65 -9.19 31.20
N TYR A 13 4.00 -8.11 30.78
CA TYR A 13 3.18 -7.31 31.68
C TYR A 13 1.84 -8.01 31.93
N ALA A 14 1.84 -8.96 32.86
CA ALA A 14 0.63 -9.38 33.55
C ALA A 14 0.35 -8.37 34.66
N LYS A 15 -0.68 -7.60 34.48
CA LYS A 15 -1.50 -6.76 35.35
C LYS A 15 -1.48 -5.25 35.06
N LYS A 16 -2.59 -4.81 34.42
CA LYS A 16 -3.21 -3.48 34.54
C LYS A 16 -2.39 -2.23 34.19
N MET A 17 -1.41 -2.28 33.30
CA MET A 17 -1.04 -1.05 32.60
C MET A 17 -1.88 -0.95 31.34
N ASP A 18 -2.55 0.18 31.17
CA ASP A 18 -3.26 0.51 29.94
C ASP A 18 -2.27 0.55 28.77
N VAL A 19 -2.38 -0.41 27.84
CA VAL A 19 -1.50 -0.53 26.66
C VAL A 19 -1.46 0.77 25.87
N PHE A 20 -2.55 1.52 25.85
CA PHE A 20 -2.64 2.82 25.18
C PHE A 20 -1.76 3.87 25.88
N SER A 21 -1.70 3.88 27.20
CA SER A 21 -0.82 4.78 27.94
C SER A 21 0.65 4.47 27.71
N ILE A 22 1.02 3.19 27.62
CA ILE A 22 2.39 2.77 27.27
C ILE A 22 2.74 3.25 25.85
N LEU A 23 1.89 2.94 24.86
CA LEU A 23 2.10 3.35 23.48
C LEU A 23 2.22 4.87 23.35
N LYS A 24 1.31 5.62 24.00
CA LYS A 24 1.35 7.08 24.03
C LYS A 24 2.67 7.60 24.59
N ASN A 25 3.14 7.04 25.71
CA ASN A 25 4.41 7.43 26.30
C ASN A 25 5.59 7.11 25.36
N LEU A 26 5.63 5.93 24.74
CA LEU A 26 6.66 5.56 23.76
C LEU A 26 6.66 6.52 22.57
N LEU A 27 5.50 6.80 21.97
CA LEU A 27 5.36 7.73 20.85
C LEU A 27 5.93 9.13 21.15
N ILE A 28 5.86 9.57 22.40
CA ILE A 28 6.38 10.88 22.82
C ILE A 28 7.88 10.83 23.15
N THR A 29 8.36 9.73 23.72
CA THR A 29 9.71 9.65 24.31
C THR A 29 10.79 9.15 23.36
N VAL A 30 10.43 8.36 22.33
CA VAL A 30 11.40 7.84 21.35
C VAL A 30 11.86 8.91 20.36
N ASP A 31 13.07 8.76 19.84
CA ASP A 31 13.64 9.70 18.88
C ASP A 31 13.06 9.52 17.48
N ALA A 32 12.77 8.30 17.08
CA ALA A 32 12.18 7.98 15.77
C ALA A 32 11.21 6.80 15.84
N ILE A 33 10.36 6.68 14.80
CA ILE A 33 9.38 5.61 14.66
C ILE A 33 9.51 5.02 13.25
N ILE A 34 9.50 3.69 13.15
CA ILE A 34 9.33 3.00 11.87
C ILE A 34 8.03 2.19 11.95
N ILE A 35 7.14 2.41 11.00
CA ILE A 35 5.91 1.63 10.84
C ILE A 35 6.17 0.56 9.80
N GLY A 36 6.06 -0.70 10.18
CA GLY A 36 5.93 -1.84 9.29
C GLY A 36 4.46 -2.14 9.05
N ALA A 37 3.97 -1.99 7.82
CA ALA A 37 2.56 -2.17 7.50
C ALA A 37 2.32 -3.28 6.47
N GLY A 38 1.32 -4.12 6.74
CA GLY A 38 0.86 -5.16 5.84
C GLY A 38 -0.66 -5.08 5.59
N ALA A 39 -1.19 -6.00 4.80
CA ALA A 39 -2.58 -6.02 4.33
C ALA A 39 -3.62 -5.96 5.45
N GLY A 40 -3.30 -6.41 6.67
CA GLY A 40 -4.18 -6.31 7.83
C GLY A 40 -4.49 -4.86 8.24
N LEU A 41 -3.64 -3.88 7.88
CA LEU A 41 -3.95 -2.48 8.10
C LEU A 41 -5.10 -2.03 7.20
N SER A 42 -5.07 -2.39 5.90
CA SER A 42 -6.16 -2.11 4.96
C SER A 42 -7.44 -2.86 5.33
N ALA A 43 -7.31 -4.12 5.77
CA ALA A 43 -8.44 -4.92 6.24
C ALA A 43 -9.13 -4.29 7.45
N SER A 44 -8.39 -3.69 8.39
CA SER A 44 -8.96 -2.97 9.53
C SER A 44 -9.75 -1.71 9.13
N GLY A 45 -9.47 -1.17 7.94
CA GLY A 45 -10.19 -0.07 7.33
C GLY A 45 -11.34 -0.49 6.42
N GLY A 46 -11.59 -1.80 6.31
CA GLY A 46 -12.68 -2.37 5.50
C GLY A 46 -12.22 -2.98 4.17
N TYR A 47 -10.93 -2.89 3.79
CA TYR A 47 -10.41 -3.54 2.58
C TYR A 47 -9.87 -4.93 2.91
N ASP A 48 -10.77 -5.83 3.25
CA ASP A 48 -10.42 -7.24 3.49
C ASP A 48 -10.61 -8.07 2.21
N PHE A 49 -9.51 -8.39 1.56
CA PHE A 49 -9.47 -9.19 0.33
C PHE A 49 -9.91 -10.64 0.53
N THR A 50 -10.08 -11.09 1.77
CA THR A 50 -10.55 -12.43 2.13
C THR A 50 -12.03 -12.45 2.47
N ASP A 51 -12.66 -11.29 2.71
CA ASP A 51 -14.06 -11.18 3.09
C ASP A 51 -14.99 -11.18 1.87
N GLU A 52 -15.93 -12.13 1.84
CA GLU A 52 -16.94 -12.23 0.80
C GLU A 52 -17.92 -11.03 0.79
N LYS A 53 -18.21 -10.44 1.94
CA LYS A 53 -19.08 -9.26 2.02
C LYS A 53 -18.43 -8.06 1.36
N PHE A 54 -17.16 -7.82 1.67
CA PHE A 54 -16.36 -6.80 1.00
C PHE A 54 -16.35 -7.02 -0.51
N PHE A 55 -16.04 -8.26 -0.95
CA PHE A 55 -15.98 -8.58 -2.35
C PHE A 55 -17.32 -8.35 -3.06
N LYS A 56 -18.43 -8.80 -2.47
CA LYS A 56 -19.79 -8.60 -3.00
C LYS A 56 -20.14 -7.11 -3.13
N GLN A 57 -19.73 -6.30 -2.16
CA GLN A 57 -20.01 -4.87 -2.14
C GLN A 57 -19.21 -4.10 -3.17
N GLU A 58 -17.90 -4.35 -3.25
CA GLU A 58 -16.97 -3.56 -4.05
C GLU A 58 -16.81 -4.09 -5.47
N PHE A 59 -17.04 -5.39 -5.69
CA PHE A 59 -16.94 -6.07 -6.98
C PHE A 59 -18.25 -6.78 -7.36
N PRO A 60 -19.42 -6.08 -7.38
CA PRO A 60 -20.72 -6.70 -7.57
C PRO A 60 -20.83 -7.42 -8.92
N ASP A 61 -20.22 -6.90 -9.98
CA ASP A 61 -20.23 -7.53 -11.30
C ASP A 61 -19.46 -8.85 -11.30
N TYR A 62 -18.31 -8.91 -10.63
CA TYR A 62 -17.56 -10.15 -10.47
C TYR A 62 -18.29 -11.15 -9.56
N TYR A 63 -18.98 -10.66 -8.54
CA TYR A 63 -19.81 -11.51 -7.68
C TYR A 63 -20.95 -12.16 -8.47
N ARG A 64 -21.59 -11.40 -9.38
CA ARG A 64 -22.61 -11.90 -10.31
C ARG A 64 -22.05 -12.97 -11.27
N LEU A 65 -20.79 -12.85 -11.67
CA LEU A 65 -20.07 -13.83 -12.50
C LEU A 65 -19.65 -15.09 -11.73
N GLY A 66 -19.97 -15.19 -10.44
CA GLY A 66 -19.73 -16.39 -9.65
C GLY A 66 -18.49 -16.35 -8.78
N TYR A 67 -17.69 -15.29 -8.82
CA TYR A 67 -16.56 -15.11 -7.91
C TYR A 67 -17.04 -14.74 -6.51
N ARG A 68 -16.32 -15.17 -5.48
CA ARG A 68 -16.69 -14.90 -4.08
C ARG A 68 -15.62 -14.12 -3.33
N LYS A 69 -14.37 -14.21 -3.76
CA LYS A 69 -13.22 -13.60 -3.13
C LYS A 69 -12.26 -13.06 -4.18
N PHE A 70 -11.47 -12.10 -3.78
CA PHE A 70 -10.42 -11.52 -4.61
C PHE A 70 -9.47 -12.57 -5.19
N TRP A 71 -9.09 -13.56 -4.39
CA TRP A 71 -8.20 -14.65 -4.79
C TRP A 71 -8.80 -15.60 -5.83
N ASP A 72 -10.11 -15.70 -5.92
CA ASP A 72 -10.78 -16.52 -6.95
C ASP A 72 -10.50 -15.99 -8.36
N ILE A 73 -10.29 -14.67 -8.47
CA ILE A 73 -9.96 -14.01 -9.73
C ILE A 73 -8.46 -14.03 -9.97
N LEU A 74 -7.66 -13.61 -8.97
CA LEU A 74 -6.20 -13.55 -9.11
C LEU A 74 -5.59 -14.90 -9.50
N SER A 75 -6.11 -16.01 -8.96
CA SER A 75 -5.60 -17.35 -9.29
C SER A 75 -5.70 -17.72 -10.76
N LYS A 76 -6.60 -17.08 -11.53
CA LYS A 76 -6.72 -17.28 -12.97
C LYS A 76 -5.66 -16.57 -13.81
N TYR A 77 -5.01 -15.56 -13.24
CA TYR A 77 -4.14 -14.66 -13.99
C TYR A 77 -2.64 -14.79 -13.67
N TRP A 78 -2.26 -15.92 -13.06
CA TRP A 78 -0.84 -16.27 -12.93
C TRP A 78 -0.16 -16.44 -14.30
N ASP A 79 -0.95 -16.89 -15.31
CA ASP A 79 -0.51 -17.03 -16.69
C ASP A 79 -1.47 -16.24 -17.61
N VAL A 80 -1.14 -14.98 -17.87
CA VAL A 80 -1.92 -14.12 -18.77
C VAL A 80 -1.51 -14.42 -20.20
N ASN A 81 -2.49 -14.85 -20.98
CA ASN A 81 -2.34 -15.18 -22.40
C ASN A 81 -3.51 -14.58 -23.21
N ASP A 82 -3.48 -14.75 -24.53
CA ASP A 82 -4.47 -14.14 -25.42
C ASP A 82 -5.93 -14.58 -25.15
N SER A 83 -6.13 -15.71 -24.47
CA SER A 83 -7.48 -16.19 -24.14
C SER A 83 -8.11 -15.52 -22.92
N ASN A 84 -7.30 -15.04 -21.97
CA ASN A 84 -7.76 -14.43 -20.71
C ASN A 84 -7.37 -12.95 -20.55
N GLU A 85 -6.64 -12.40 -21.50
CA GLU A 85 -6.08 -11.05 -21.43
C GLU A 85 -7.15 -9.97 -21.16
N LEU A 86 -8.25 -10.01 -21.89
CA LEU A 86 -9.31 -8.99 -21.77
C LEU A 86 -9.97 -9.02 -20.38
N GLU A 87 -10.13 -10.19 -19.79
CA GLU A 87 -10.62 -10.37 -18.42
C GLU A 87 -9.60 -9.86 -17.41
N TYR A 88 -8.31 -10.16 -17.62
CA TYR A 88 -7.22 -9.66 -16.78
C TYR A 88 -7.21 -8.14 -16.69
N TYR A 89 -7.24 -7.44 -17.83
CA TYR A 89 -7.25 -5.98 -17.84
C TYR A 89 -8.53 -5.38 -17.27
N GLY A 90 -9.66 -6.03 -17.48
CA GLY A 90 -10.92 -5.67 -16.82
C GLY A 90 -10.80 -5.73 -15.31
N PHE A 91 -10.20 -6.81 -14.80
CA PHE A 91 -9.98 -6.96 -13.36
C PHE A 91 -8.94 -5.98 -12.79
N CYS A 92 -7.80 -5.80 -13.46
CA CYS A 92 -6.80 -4.81 -13.03
C CYS A 92 -7.40 -3.41 -12.95
N ALA A 93 -8.22 -3.02 -13.95
CA ALA A 93 -8.87 -1.72 -13.95
C ALA A 93 -9.91 -1.61 -12.82
N ALA A 94 -10.75 -2.62 -12.62
CA ALA A 94 -11.76 -2.60 -11.56
C ALA A 94 -11.13 -2.57 -10.16
N GLN A 95 -10.04 -3.33 -9.96
CA GLN A 95 -9.28 -3.32 -8.72
C GLN A 95 -8.69 -1.94 -8.44
N THR A 96 -8.01 -1.37 -9.43
CA THR A 96 -7.38 -0.06 -9.28
C THR A 96 -8.44 1.03 -9.10
N ASP A 97 -9.58 0.95 -9.77
CA ASP A 97 -10.71 1.86 -9.58
C ASP A 97 -11.24 1.84 -8.15
N VAL A 98 -11.45 0.65 -7.59
CA VAL A 98 -11.94 0.50 -6.21
C VAL A 98 -10.95 1.08 -5.20
N PHE A 99 -9.65 0.89 -5.41
CA PHE A 99 -8.63 1.30 -4.43
C PHE A 99 -8.24 2.77 -4.53
N PHE A 100 -8.27 3.35 -5.73
CA PHE A 100 -7.69 4.67 -5.96
C PHE A 100 -8.67 5.70 -6.51
N TYR A 101 -9.39 5.35 -7.57
CA TYR A 101 -10.04 6.39 -8.39
C TYR A 101 -11.54 6.52 -8.12
N ASN A 102 -12.19 5.44 -7.68
CA ASN A 102 -13.63 5.38 -7.42
C ASN A 102 -14.49 5.98 -8.58
N LEU A 103 -14.07 5.74 -9.81
CA LEU A 103 -14.74 6.23 -11.02
C LEU A 103 -16.18 5.69 -11.14
N SER A 104 -16.40 4.48 -10.65
CA SER A 104 -17.70 3.80 -10.68
C SER A 104 -18.67 4.26 -9.59
N ASN A 105 -18.30 5.21 -8.72
CA ASN A 105 -19.13 5.74 -7.62
C ASN A 105 -19.72 4.65 -6.68
N ASN A 106 -19.16 3.45 -6.67
CA ASN A 106 -19.63 2.37 -5.81
C ASN A 106 -19.32 2.63 -4.34
N PHE A 107 -18.38 3.50 -4.07
CA PHE A 107 -17.99 3.89 -2.73
C PHE A 107 -18.50 5.30 -2.38
N LYS A 108 -19.53 5.37 -1.58
CA LYS A 108 -20.15 6.63 -1.13
C LYS A 108 -19.51 7.22 0.12
N THR A 109 -18.25 7.30 0.31
CA THR A 109 -17.78 8.07 1.46
C THR A 109 -16.38 8.68 1.29
N LEU A 110 -16.30 9.91 1.53
CA LEU A 110 -15.47 10.65 2.48
C LEU A 110 -14.02 10.97 2.08
N ASN A 111 -13.83 12.23 1.88
CA ASN A 111 -12.59 13.01 1.93
C ASN A 111 -11.86 13.14 0.59
N ASN A 112 -12.18 14.23 -0.09
CA ASN A 112 -11.31 14.82 -1.10
C ASN A 112 -9.93 15.08 -0.48
N ILE A 113 -8.88 14.56 -1.10
CA ILE A 113 -7.53 14.99 -0.79
C ILE A 113 -7.38 16.40 -1.34
N PRO A 114 -7.13 17.41 -0.51
CA PRO A 114 -6.96 18.76 -1.00
C PRO A 114 -5.74 18.82 -1.94
N GLY A 115 -5.97 19.08 -3.21
CA GLY A 115 -4.93 19.43 -4.17
C GLY A 115 -4.67 18.46 -5.31
N ASP A 116 -5.24 17.25 -5.33
CA ASP A 116 -5.13 16.35 -6.48
C ASP A 116 -6.45 16.28 -7.26
N PRO A 117 -6.52 16.83 -8.49
CA PRO A 117 -7.74 16.79 -9.30
C PRO A 117 -8.10 15.39 -9.81
N HIS A 118 -7.20 14.40 -9.69
CA HIS A 118 -7.38 13.05 -10.21
C HIS A 118 -7.78 12.04 -9.14
N TYR A 119 -7.50 12.32 -7.87
CA TYR A 119 -7.76 11.40 -6.78
C TYR A 119 -9.03 11.77 -6.02
N HIS A 120 -10.14 11.17 -6.37
CA HIS A 120 -11.36 11.13 -5.56
C HIS A 120 -11.31 10.01 -4.51
N ALA A 121 -10.18 9.38 -4.39
CA ALA A 121 -9.99 8.22 -3.55
C ALA A 121 -9.87 8.60 -2.09
N ARG A 122 -10.29 7.70 -1.28
CA ARG A 122 -10.22 7.73 0.16
C ARG A 122 -8.92 7.16 0.65
N SER A 123 -8.34 7.81 1.56
CA SER A 123 -7.55 7.09 2.53
C SER A 123 -8.47 6.39 3.53
N LEU A 124 -8.22 5.13 3.77
CA LEU A 124 -8.90 4.39 4.83
C LEU A 124 -8.63 5.01 6.20
N GLN A 125 -9.64 4.95 7.10
CA GLN A 125 -9.54 5.58 8.41
C GLN A 125 -8.27 5.22 9.20
N PRO A 126 -7.80 3.96 9.23
CA PRO A 126 -6.55 3.61 9.93
C PRO A 126 -5.31 4.36 9.45
N TYR A 127 -5.22 4.65 8.15
CA TYR A 127 -4.11 5.42 7.57
C TYR A 127 -4.19 6.91 7.94
N ASN A 128 -5.40 7.48 7.92
CA ASN A 128 -5.65 8.84 8.38
C ASN A 128 -5.33 8.99 9.87
N ASP A 129 -5.68 8.00 10.68
CA ASP A 129 -5.36 8.00 12.11
C ASP A 129 -3.86 7.90 12.37
N LEU A 130 -3.14 7.08 11.60
CA LEU A 130 -1.67 7.03 11.65
C LEU A 130 -1.03 8.35 11.23
N TYR A 131 -1.53 8.97 10.16
CA TYR A 131 -1.06 10.29 9.73
C TYR A 131 -1.25 11.33 10.84
N ARG A 132 -2.46 11.41 11.39
CA ARG A 132 -2.76 12.32 12.49
C ARG A 132 -1.85 12.07 13.69
N LEU A 133 -1.63 10.81 14.06
CA LEU A 133 -0.81 10.42 15.19
C LEU A 133 0.66 10.81 14.99
N LEU A 134 1.23 10.47 13.83
CA LEU A 134 2.66 10.63 13.58
C LEU A 134 3.04 12.07 13.17
N VAL A 135 2.19 12.72 12.41
CA VAL A 135 2.48 14.04 11.82
C VAL A 135 1.91 15.16 12.68
N THR A 136 0.67 15.03 13.16
CA THR A 136 -0.01 16.13 13.87
C THR A 136 0.18 16.06 15.38
N GLU A 137 -0.19 14.92 16.00
CA GLU A 137 -0.21 14.84 17.45
C GLU A 137 1.20 14.73 18.03
N ARG A 138 2.07 13.91 17.46
CA ARG A 138 3.45 13.78 17.90
C ARG A 138 4.22 15.10 17.82
N PHE A 139 3.98 15.90 16.78
CA PHE A 139 4.60 17.21 16.60
C PHE A 139 4.30 18.19 17.74
N LYS A 140 3.11 18.12 18.34
CA LYS A 140 2.74 18.96 19.50
C LYS A 140 3.63 18.70 20.73
N TYR A 141 4.05 17.45 20.90
CA TYR A 141 4.82 17.03 22.07
C TYR A 141 6.35 17.02 21.84
N ARG A 142 6.74 17.01 20.58
CA ARG A 142 8.14 17.07 20.13
C ARG A 142 8.28 18.03 18.96
N PRO A 143 8.27 19.34 19.21
CA PRO A 143 8.48 20.32 18.17
C PRO A 143 9.93 20.19 17.67
N GLN A 144 10.10 19.48 16.58
CA GLN A 144 11.32 19.46 15.77
C GLN A 144 11.12 20.42 14.61
N SER A 145 12.20 20.80 13.92
CA SER A 145 12.04 21.67 12.73
C SER A 145 10.99 21.07 11.78
N LYS A 146 10.22 21.90 11.12
CA LYS A 146 9.15 21.47 10.16
C LYS A 146 9.62 20.46 9.10
N ASN A 147 10.94 20.30 8.95
CA ASN A 147 11.55 19.40 7.96
C ASN A 147 12.11 18.10 8.55
N ASP A 148 12.01 17.86 9.88
CA ASP A 148 12.57 16.68 10.51
C ASP A 148 11.49 15.72 10.97
N SER A 149 10.83 15.08 10.02
CA SER A 149 9.88 14.00 10.29
C SER A 149 10.65 12.79 10.84
N SER A 150 10.49 12.54 12.14
CA SER A 150 11.14 11.44 12.85
C SER A 150 10.36 10.13 12.70
N TYR A 151 9.81 9.85 11.52
CA TYR A 151 9.16 8.60 11.20
C TYR A 151 9.54 8.13 9.79
N PHE A 152 9.35 6.83 9.54
CA PHE A 152 9.45 6.20 8.23
C PHE A 152 8.40 5.09 8.12
N ILE A 153 7.86 4.88 6.92
CA ILE A 153 6.90 3.83 6.61
C ILE A 153 7.60 2.77 5.78
N PHE A 154 7.47 1.51 6.17
CA PHE A 154 7.88 0.36 5.39
C PHE A 154 6.66 -0.53 5.19
N THR A 155 6.15 -0.62 3.96
CA THR A 155 4.91 -1.34 3.69
C THR A 155 5.06 -2.39 2.59
N THR A 156 4.36 -3.51 2.77
CA THR A 156 4.16 -4.50 1.70
C THR A 156 2.88 -4.27 0.92
N ASN A 157 2.08 -3.28 1.31
CA ASN A 157 0.85 -2.93 0.62
C ASN A 157 1.17 -2.16 -0.66
N VAL A 158 0.40 -2.45 -1.69
CA VAL A 158 0.49 -1.83 -3.03
C VAL A 158 -0.72 -0.95 -3.33
N ASP A 159 -1.48 -0.60 -2.29
CA ASP A 159 -2.78 0.06 -2.35
C ASP A 159 -2.71 1.59 -2.25
N HIS A 160 -1.52 2.18 -2.26
CA HIS A 160 -1.28 3.63 -2.24
C HIS A 160 -1.89 4.39 -1.04
N GLN A 161 -2.41 3.68 -0.03
CA GLN A 161 -3.20 4.28 1.03
C GLN A 161 -2.41 5.25 1.93
N PHE A 162 -1.11 5.05 2.08
CA PHE A 162 -0.27 5.98 2.84
C PHE A 162 -0.17 7.33 2.14
N GLN A 163 0.06 7.33 0.82
CA GLN A 163 0.12 8.55 0.01
C GLN A 163 -1.24 9.27 0.04
N LEU A 164 -2.33 8.53 -0.13
CA LEU A 164 -3.70 9.06 -0.03
C LEU A 164 -4.01 9.67 1.35
N ALA A 165 -3.38 9.18 2.41
CA ALA A 165 -3.48 9.76 3.76
C ALA A 165 -2.64 11.04 3.92
N GLY A 166 -1.78 11.38 2.95
CA GLY A 166 -0.93 12.57 2.97
C GLY A 166 0.51 12.33 3.45
N PHE A 167 0.95 11.08 3.60
CA PHE A 167 2.36 10.79 3.87
C PHE A 167 3.21 11.10 2.64
N PRO A 168 4.35 11.82 2.80
CA PRO A 168 5.24 12.11 1.69
C PRO A 168 5.89 10.84 1.11
N ASP A 169 6.04 10.78 -0.21
CA ASP A 169 6.63 9.62 -0.90
C ASP A 169 8.04 9.29 -0.41
N ASP A 170 8.85 10.31 -0.10
CA ASP A 170 10.22 10.14 0.41
C ASP A 170 10.29 9.50 1.81
N LYS A 171 9.14 9.28 2.45
CA LYS A 171 8.98 8.61 3.76
C LYS A 171 8.35 7.23 3.66
N ILE A 172 8.08 6.75 2.47
CA ILE A 172 7.41 5.47 2.25
C ILE A 172 8.31 4.56 1.43
N LEU A 173 8.66 3.39 1.96
CA LEU A 173 9.28 2.31 1.21
C LEU A 173 8.25 1.23 0.95
N SER A 174 7.90 1.03 -0.33
CA SER A 174 6.99 -0.02 -0.81
C SER A 174 7.72 -0.94 -1.79
N PRO A 175 8.44 -1.97 -1.32
CA PRO A 175 9.25 -2.84 -2.16
C PRO A 175 8.45 -3.75 -3.10
N GLN A 176 7.13 -3.84 -2.88
CA GLN A 176 6.22 -4.61 -3.74
C GLN A 176 5.64 -3.80 -4.90
N GLY A 177 5.98 -2.51 -4.99
CA GLY A 177 5.46 -1.61 -6.01
C GLY A 177 4.16 -0.92 -5.61
N ASP A 178 3.39 -0.51 -6.62
CA ASP A 178 2.18 0.28 -6.45
C ASP A 178 1.21 0.04 -7.61
N LEU A 179 -0.05 -0.29 -7.30
CA LEU A 179 -1.09 -0.58 -8.28
C LEU A 179 -1.53 0.64 -9.09
N SER A 180 -1.23 1.86 -8.63
CA SER A 180 -1.57 3.09 -9.36
C SER A 180 -0.69 3.29 -10.59
N PHE A 181 0.44 2.59 -10.69
CA PHE A 181 1.36 2.69 -11.82
C PHE A 181 1.33 1.46 -12.72
N PHE A 182 1.63 1.68 -13.99
CA PHE A 182 1.80 0.65 -15.01
C PHE A 182 3.24 0.65 -15.53
N GLN A 183 3.72 -0.53 -15.90
CA GLN A 183 5.02 -0.76 -16.50
C GLN A 183 4.92 -1.58 -17.80
N CYS A 184 5.95 -1.55 -18.64
CA CYS A 184 6.04 -2.43 -19.78
C CYS A 184 6.08 -3.91 -19.34
N SER A 185 5.24 -4.77 -19.94
CA SER A 185 5.16 -6.20 -19.59
C SER A 185 6.44 -7.00 -19.84
N LEU A 186 7.26 -6.53 -20.78
CA LEU A 186 8.65 -6.96 -20.97
C LEU A 186 9.49 -5.69 -20.90
N PRO A 187 10.13 -5.36 -19.78
CA PRO A 187 10.79 -4.09 -19.55
C PRO A 187 11.71 -3.68 -20.70
N CYS A 188 11.36 -2.60 -21.39
CA CYS A 188 12.19 -1.98 -22.44
C CYS A 188 12.74 -0.61 -22.01
N THR A 189 12.36 -0.16 -20.83
CA THR A 189 12.75 1.07 -20.14
C THR A 189 12.58 0.85 -18.65
N HIS A 190 13.17 1.69 -17.82
CA HIS A 190 12.98 1.73 -16.38
C HIS A 190 11.79 2.63 -15.95
N ASP A 191 11.04 3.16 -16.92
CA ASP A 191 9.92 4.07 -16.62
C ASP A 191 8.68 3.30 -16.18
N ILE A 192 7.96 3.89 -15.23
CA ILE A 192 6.59 3.55 -14.88
C ILE A 192 5.67 4.71 -15.27
N TYR A 193 4.39 4.42 -15.45
CA TYR A 193 3.41 5.36 -15.99
C TYR A 193 2.20 5.40 -15.08
N ASP A 194 1.67 6.60 -14.80
CA ASP A 194 0.43 6.77 -14.07
C ASP A 194 -0.71 6.00 -14.73
N GLY A 195 -1.48 5.28 -13.92
CA GLY A 195 -2.52 4.36 -14.39
C GLY A 195 -3.87 5.01 -14.64
N TYR A 196 -4.09 6.25 -14.18
CA TYR A 196 -5.42 6.88 -14.15
C TYR A 196 -6.15 6.85 -15.50
N GLU A 197 -5.53 7.38 -16.54
CA GLU A 197 -6.19 7.45 -17.86
C GLU A 197 -6.42 6.06 -18.47
N TYR A 198 -5.55 5.09 -18.21
CA TYR A 198 -5.75 3.71 -18.65
C TYR A 198 -6.94 3.06 -17.94
N VAL A 199 -6.99 3.16 -16.62
CA VAL A 199 -8.07 2.62 -15.81
C VAL A 199 -9.39 3.28 -16.18
N LYS A 200 -9.44 4.59 -16.26
CA LYS A 200 -10.61 5.37 -16.65
C LYS A 200 -11.15 4.94 -18.03
N LYS A 201 -10.25 4.79 -19.00
CA LYS A 201 -10.63 4.35 -20.35
C LYS A 201 -11.25 2.95 -20.34
N ILE A 202 -10.62 2.00 -19.63
CA ILE A 202 -11.15 0.64 -19.50
C ILE A 202 -12.50 0.65 -18.79
N MET A 203 -12.60 1.32 -17.62
CA MET A 203 -13.83 1.32 -16.81
C MET A 203 -15.02 1.97 -17.52
N ASN A 204 -14.77 2.96 -18.37
CA ASN A 204 -15.82 3.60 -19.18
C ASN A 204 -16.35 2.68 -20.30
N ASN A 205 -15.52 1.77 -20.79
CA ASN A 205 -15.82 0.96 -21.96
C ASN A 205 -16.01 -0.54 -21.66
N ILE A 206 -15.76 -0.97 -20.43
CA ILE A 206 -15.79 -2.39 -20.04
C ILE A 206 -17.17 -3.01 -20.29
N ASP A 207 -17.19 -4.21 -20.83
CA ASP A 207 -18.43 -5.00 -20.91
C ASP A 207 -18.84 -5.48 -19.51
N ARG A 208 -19.85 -4.84 -18.94
CA ARG A 208 -20.34 -5.16 -17.58
C ARG A 208 -20.91 -6.58 -17.45
N ASN A 209 -21.29 -7.23 -18.55
CA ASN A 209 -21.80 -8.61 -18.50
C ASN A 209 -20.69 -9.64 -18.33
N THR A 210 -19.53 -9.38 -18.89
CA THR A 210 -18.37 -10.29 -18.89
C THR A 210 -17.17 -9.76 -18.10
N MET A 211 -17.19 -8.48 -17.75
CA MET A 211 -16.08 -7.74 -17.15
C MET A 211 -14.79 -7.80 -17.98
N LYS A 212 -14.95 -7.85 -19.32
CA LYS A 212 -13.84 -7.82 -20.27
C LYS A 212 -13.54 -6.39 -20.72
N ALA A 213 -12.27 -6.03 -20.73
CA ALA A 213 -11.81 -4.81 -21.39
C ALA A 213 -11.95 -4.94 -22.90
N ARG A 214 -12.01 -3.81 -23.63
CA ARG A 214 -11.91 -3.82 -25.08
C ARG A 214 -10.45 -3.95 -25.52
N PRO A 215 -10.14 -4.64 -26.63
CA PRO A 215 -8.76 -4.78 -27.12
C PRO A 215 -8.04 -3.46 -27.36
N GLU A 216 -8.77 -2.43 -27.81
CA GLU A 216 -8.25 -1.09 -28.08
C GLU A 216 -8.00 -0.25 -26.83
N ASP A 217 -8.49 -0.70 -25.67
CA ASP A 217 -8.32 -0.01 -24.39
C ASP A 217 -7.16 -0.59 -23.54
N ILE A 218 -6.56 -1.69 -23.99
CA ILE A 218 -5.42 -2.31 -23.32
C ILE A 218 -4.23 -1.34 -23.32
N PRO A 219 -3.66 -1.02 -22.15
CA PRO A 219 -2.53 -0.10 -22.05
C PRO A 219 -1.33 -0.56 -22.88
N ARG A 220 -0.76 0.37 -23.65
CA ARG A 220 0.42 0.10 -24.49
C ARG A 220 1.60 0.96 -24.06
N CYS A 221 2.78 0.34 -23.99
CA CYS A 221 4.01 1.01 -23.66
C CYS A 221 4.32 2.07 -24.73
N PRO A 222 4.52 3.36 -24.36
CA PRO A 222 4.77 4.42 -25.31
C PRO A 222 6.14 4.30 -26.01
N LYS A 223 7.04 3.48 -25.48
CA LYS A 223 8.39 3.25 -26.05
C LYS A 223 8.40 2.13 -27.09
N CYS A 224 7.71 1.02 -26.83
CA CYS A 224 7.83 -0.18 -27.68
C CYS A 224 6.49 -0.74 -28.16
N GLY A 225 5.35 -0.16 -27.80
CA GLY A 225 4.02 -0.60 -28.19
C GLY A 225 3.53 -1.90 -27.51
N ARG A 226 4.37 -2.58 -26.72
CA ARG A 226 3.94 -3.77 -25.97
C ARG A 226 2.90 -3.41 -24.92
N ARG A 227 2.18 -4.41 -24.47
CA ARG A 227 1.22 -4.31 -23.36
C ARG A 227 1.92 -3.78 -22.12
N MET A 228 1.19 -3.05 -21.28
CA MET A 228 1.64 -2.68 -19.94
C MET A 228 0.85 -3.44 -18.89
N ILE A 229 1.48 -3.70 -17.76
CA ILE A 229 0.92 -4.37 -16.59
C ILE A 229 1.07 -3.46 -15.37
N PRO A 230 0.27 -3.63 -14.30
CA PRO A 230 0.50 -2.91 -13.06
C PRO A 230 1.94 -3.09 -12.55
N ASN A 231 2.53 -2.03 -12.00
CA ASN A 231 3.87 -2.08 -11.42
C ASN A 231 3.82 -2.70 -10.02
N VAL A 232 3.59 -4.01 -9.99
CA VAL A 232 3.55 -4.82 -8.76
C VAL A 232 4.50 -6.00 -8.92
N ARG A 233 5.26 -6.28 -7.87
CA ARG A 233 6.27 -7.36 -7.86
C ARG A 233 5.60 -8.74 -7.79
N CYS A 234 5.38 -9.33 -8.96
CA CYS A 234 4.90 -10.71 -9.11
C CYS A 234 6.03 -11.64 -9.55
N ASP A 235 6.99 -11.13 -10.33
CA ASP A 235 8.11 -11.90 -10.88
C ASP A 235 9.34 -10.99 -11.15
N ASN A 236 10.32 -11.50 -11.91
CA ASN A 236 11.57 -10.80 -12.24
C ASN A 236 11.42 -9.69 -13.30
N ARG A 237 10.22 -9.45 -13.83
CA ARG A 237 9.93 -8.36 -14.78
C ARG A 237 9.58 -7.05 -14.08
N PHE A 238 9.48 -7.05 -12.76
CA PHE A 238 9.19 -5.87 -11.98
C PHE A 238 10.25 -4.78 -12.19
N ILE A 239 9.81 -3.58 -12.57
CA ILE A 239 10.69 -2.41 -12.70
C ILE A 239 10.83 -1.78 -11.30
N GLU A 240 12.02 -1.93 -10.71
CA GLU A 240 12.32 -1.49 -9.35
C GLU A 240 12.96 -0.10 -9.29
N GLU A 241 13.56 0.35 -10.38
CA GLU A 241 14.37 1.56 -10.43
C GLU A 241 13.66 2.82 -9.89
N PRO A 242 12.37 3.07 -10.15
CA PRO A 242 11.65 4.22 -9.60
C PRO A 242 11.52 4.19 -8.08
N HIS A 243 11.65 3.00 -7.47
CA HIS A 243 11.54 2.80 -6.02
C HIS A 243 12.90 2.85 -5.30
N ILE A 244 14.03 2.85 -6.04
CA ILE A 244 15.38 2.78 -5.45
C ILE A 244 15.68 3.98 -4.54
N GLU A 245 15.21 5.17 -4.89
CA GLU A 245 15.41 6.36 -4.06
C GLU A 245 14.82 6.19 -2.65
N ASN A 246 13.70 5.51 -2.53
CA ASN A 246 13.07 5.26 -1.23
C ASN A 246 13.84 4.23 -0.39
N TYR A 247 14.53 3.27 -0.99
CA TYR A 247 15.50 2.43 -0.27
C TYR A 247 16.68 3.26 0.25
N VAL A 248 17.19 4.18 -0.56
CA VAL A 248 18.26 5.09 -0.14
C VAL A 248 17.80 5.98 1.03
N ASN A 249 16.58 6.52 0.95
CA ASN A 249 15.99 7.35 2.01
C ASN A 249 15.79 6.56 3.29
N TYR A 250 15.30 5.31 3.20
CA TYR A 250 15.17 4.41 4.35
C TYR A 250 16.52 4.13 5.01
N ASN A 251 17.54 3.80 4.24
CA ASN A 251 18.88 3.54 4.75
C ASN A 251 19.53 4.78 5.38
N LYS A 252 19.31 5.97 4.81
CA LYS A 252 19.74 7.24 5.44
C LYS A 252 19.03 7.46 6.77
N PHE A 253 17.72 7.19 6.82
CA PHE A 253 16.93 7.28 8.05
C PHE A 253 17.46 6.32 9.14
N LEU A 254 17.64 5.04 8.82
CA LEU A 254 18.23 4.06 9.74
C LEU A 254 19.60 4.51 10.25
N SER A 255 20.47 4.93 9.33
CA SER A 255 21.83 5.39 9.68
C SER A 255 21.80 6.60 10.60
N LYS A 256 20.90 7.56 10.38
CA LYS A 256 20.74 8.76 11.21
C LYS A 256 20.43 8.42 12.66
N TYR A 257 19.55 7.46 12.88
CA TYR A 257 19.05 7.17 14.22
C TYR A 257 19.83 6.04 14.91
N LEU A 258 20.12 4.93 14.22
CA LEU A 258 20.79 3.77 14.84
C LEU A 258 22.27 4.06 15.14
N LYS A 259 23.01 4.67 14.19
CA LYS A 259 24.43 5.02 14.43
C LYS A 259 24.63 5.98 15.59
N ASN A 260 23.67 6.85 15.85
CA ASN A 260 23.70 7.84 16.93
C ASN A 260 23.10 7.31 18.24
N LYS A 261 22.87 5.99 18.36
CA LYS A 261 22.30 5.34 19.55
C LYS A 261 20.99 5.99 20.01
N LYS A 262 20.17 6.45 19.06
CA LYS A 262 18.87 7.04 19.31
C LYS A 262 17.83 5.94 19.59
N LYS A 263 16.80 6.28 20.35
CA LYS A 263 15.69 5.38 20.62
C LYS A 263 14.76 5.33 19.40
N VAL A 264 14.68 4.19 18.75
CA VAL A 264 13.80 3.94 17.61
C VAL A 264 12.71 2.97 18.03
N LEU A 265 11.46 3.33 17.80
CA LEU A 265 10.30 2.46 18.00
C LEU A 265 9.93 1.81 16.67
N LEU A 266 9.94 0.49 16.64
CA LEU A 266 9.45 -0.31 15.51
C LEU A 266 8.03 -0.77 15.83
N ILE A 267 7.08 -0.50 14.93
CA ILE A 267 5.68 -0.89 15.10
C ILE A 267 5.25 -1.69 13.87
N GLU A 268 4.85 -2.94 14.07
CA GLU A 268 4.20 -3.75 13.02
C GLU A 268 2.68 -3.65 13.13
N ILE A 269 2.02 -3.31 12.01
CA ILE A 269 0.57 -3.20 11.93
C ILE A 269 0.04 -4.01 10.75
N GLY A 270 -0.77 -5.03 11.04
CA GLY A 270 -1.36 -5.86 10.00
C GLY A 270 -0.36 -6.67 9.19
N VAL A 271 0.85 -6.87 9.69
CA VAL A 271 1.91 -7.66 9.04
C VAL A 271 1.62 -9.14 9.25
N GLY A 272 1.34 -9.85 8.15
CA GLY A 272 1.08 -11.29 8.15
C GLY A 272 2.36 -12.13 8.06
N PHE A 273 2.15 -13.46 7.93
CA PHE A 273 3.23 -14.43 7.74
C PHE A 273 3.45 -14.82 6.27
N SER A 274 2.74 -14.21 5.32
CA SER A 274 2.90 -14.54 3.90
C SER A 274 4.25 -14.07 3.34
N THR A 275 4.76 -12.92 3.82
CA THR A 275 6.04 -12.34 3.39
C THR A 275 6.85 -11.83 4.59
N PRO A 276 7.18 -12.68 5.58
CA PRO A 276 7.81 -12.23 6.82
C PRO A 276 9.22 -11.70 6.61
N SER A 277 9.88 -12.12 5.53
CA SER A 277 11.24 -11.69 5.16
C SER A 277 11.32 -10.20 4.77
N ILE A 278 10.20 -9.56 4.45
CA ILE A 278 10.22 -8.16 3.99
C ILE A 278 10.19 -7.18 5.18
N ILE A 279 9.35 -7.41 6.18
CA ILE A 279 9.22 -6.50 7.33
C ILE A 279 9.65 -7.18 8.63
N ARG A 280 9.02 -8.30 8.98
CA ARG A 280 9.19 -8.93 10.30
C ARG A 280 10.62 -9.31 10.60
N PHE A 281 11.26 -10.10 9.75
CA PHE A 281 12.64 -10.53 9.98
C PHE A 281 13.63 -9.36 9.97
N PRO A 282 13.55 -8.35 9.06
CA PRO A 282 14.36 -7.15 9.17
C PRO A 282 14.15 -6.39 10.47
N PHE A 283 12.91 -6.28 10.98
CA PHE A 283 12.64 -5.61 12.24
C PHE A 283 13.22 -6.38 13.44
N ASP A 284 13.10 -7.71 13.44
CA ASP A 284 13.71 -8.57 14.47
C ASP A 284 15.25 -8.42 14.52
N HIS A 285 15.89 -8.14 13.37
CA HIS A 285 17.34 -7.93 13.30
C HIS A 285 17.78 -6.51 13.74
N LEU A 286 16.86 -5.56 13.81
CA LEU A 286 17.14 -4.19 14.24
C LEU A 286 17.04 -4.01 15.76
N VAL A 287 16.44 -4.98 16.47
CA VAL A 287 16.26 -4.98 17.94
C VAL A 287 17.39 -5.72 18.60
#